data_cbcb14491e020fe2e3aef01a03c2c94d
#
_entry.id   cbcb14491e020fe2e3aef01a03c2c94d
#
_cell.length_a   1.000
_cell.length_b   1.000
_cell.length_c   1.000
_cell.angle_alpha   90.00
_cell.angle_beta   90.00
_cell.angle_gamma   90.00
#
_symmetry.space_group_name_H-M   'P 1'
#
loop_
_entity.id
_entity.type
_entity.pdbx_description
1 polymer ?
#
loop_
_entity_poly.entity_id
_entity_poly.type
_entity_poly.pdbx_seq_one_letter_code
_entity_poly.pdbx_strand_id
1 'polypeptide(L)'
;QTKNNFNFIPVICYEVIFFNDLLSSMNLNSPLLINITNDAWFGNYSGPYQHFYLSRIRSVEYNKFLIRVSNNGVSGIIDNYGKIIDYIPLNSNGKKSFRIKIPNLLNNIVQLHQLIYLIFIIVIFIAIRVEKRFAEL
;
A
#
# COMPACT_ATOMS: atom_id res chain seq x y z
N GLN A 1 -25.00 -8.55 20.78
CA GLN A 1 -24.15 -7.53 20.12
C GLN A 1 -22.81 -8.18 19.84
N THR A 2 -22.63 -8.70 18.65
CA THR A 2 -21.31 -9.16 18.16
C THR A 2 -20.47 -7.90 17.90
N LYS A 3 -19.58 -7.55 18.81
CA LYS A 3 -18.49 -6.64 18.56
C LYS A 3 -17.56 -7.33 17.56
N ASN A 4 -17.74 -7.07 16.27
CA ASN A 4 -16.72 -7.38 15.30
C ASN A 4 -15.52 -6.48 15.61
N ASN A 5 -14.48 -7.03 16.20
CA ASN A 5 -13.21 -6.34 16.39
C ASN A 5 -12.62 -6.12 15.00
N PHE A 6 -12.89 -4.94 14.46
CA PHE A 6 -12.35 -4.54 13.15
C PHE A 6 -11.04 -3.80 13.39
N ASN A 7 -9.95 -4.40 12.96
CA ASN A 7 -8.62 -3.82 13.08
C ASN A 7 -8.26 -3.05 11.81
N PHE A 8 -7.70 -1.86 11.98
CA PHE A 8 -7.16 -1.07 10.89
C PHE A 8 -5.84 -0.41 11.33
N ILE A 9 -5.05 0.01 10.36
CA ILE A 9 -3.81 0.77 10.57
C ILE A 9 -4.11 2.23 10.22
N PRO A 10 -4.08 3.15 11.20
CA PRO A 10 -4.21 4.57 10.92
C PRO A 10 -2.91 5.11 10.32
N VAL A 11 -3.03 5.97 9.32
CA VAL A 11 -1.91 6.66 8.66
C VAL A 11 -2.29 8.12 8.51
N ILE A 12 -1.51 9.00 9.12
CA ILE A 12 -1.84 10.43 9.16
C ILE A 12 -1.03 11.20 8.12
N CYS A 13 -1.74 11.88 7.23
CA CYS A 13 -1.19 12.82 6.26
C CYS A 13 -0.02 12.21 5.47
N TYR A 14 1.14 12.83 5.50
CA TYR A 14 2.35 12.47 4.75
C TYR A 14 3.05 11.21 5.23
N GLU A 15 2.66 10.66 6.37
CA GLU A 15 3.16 9.36 6.87
C GLU A 15 3.03 8.24 5.84
N VAL A 16 2.02 8.34 4.97
CA VAL A 16 1.81 7.37 3.90
C VAL A 16 3.01 7.25 2.95
N ILE A 17 3.87 8.25 2.88
CA ILE A 17 5.07 8.23 2.04
C ILE A 17 6.24 7.53 2.74
N PHE A 18 6.38 7.72 4.06
CA PHE A 18 7.45 7.15 4.89
C PHE A 18 7.03 5.89 5.64
N PHE A 19 6.10 5.17 5.11
CA PHE A 19 5.35 4.15 5.80
C PHE A 19 6.19 2.93 6.28
N ASN A 20 7.35 2.68 5.69
CA ASN A 20 8.21 1.57 6.12
C ASN A 20 8.61 1.65 7.60
N ASP A 21 8.83 2.85 8.11
CA ASP A 21 9.25 3.05 9.50
C ASP A 21 8.09 2.84 10.48
N LEU A 22 6.87 3.12 10.04
CA LEU A 22 5.66 2.97 10.85
C LEU A 22 5.20 1.51 10.98
N LEU A 23 5.41 0.70 9.93
CA LEU A 23 4.97 -0.69 9.94
C LEU A 23 5.78 -1.58 10.87
N SER A 24 7.01 -1.23 11.18
CA SER A 24 7.84 -2.00 12.12
C SER A 24 7.23 -2.07 13.52
N SER A 25 6.40 -1.10 13.88
CA SER A 25 5.74 -0.97 15.18
C SER A 25 4.26 -1.34 15.20
N MET A 26 3.64 -1.58 14.02
CA MET A 26 2.20 -1.78 13.90
C MET A 26 1.80 -3.24 13.71
N ASN A 27 0.57 -3.57 14.10
CA ASN A 27 -0.01 -4.89 13.87
C ASN A 27 -0.27 -5.12 12.37
N LEU A 28 0.68 -5.76 11.69
CA LEU A 28 0.64 -6.05 10.25
C LEU A 28 -0.54 -6.95 9.84
N ASN A 29 -1.20 -7.60 10.79
CA ASN A 29 -2.34 -8.48 10.54
C ASN A 29 -3.63 -7.72 10.19
N SER A 30 -3.63 -6.39 10.29
CA SER A 30 -4.78 -5.60 9.89
C SER A 30 -4.94 -5.58 8.37
N PRO A 31 -6.12 -5.88 7.81
CA PRO A 31 -6.35 -5.89 6.37
C PRO A 31 -6.60 -4.50 5.76
N LEU A 32 -6.68 -3.46 6.59
CA LEU A 32 -7.12 -2.14 6.17
C LEU A 32 -6.16 -1.05 6.64
N LEU A 33 -5.84 -0.14 5.72
CA LEU A 33 -5.21 1.16 5.98
C LEU A 33 -6.27 2.24 5.95
N ILE A 34 -6.23 3.17 6.90
CA ILE A 34 -7.06 4.38 6.88
C ILE A 34 -6.12 5.58 6.89
N ASN A 35 -6.04 6.28 5.75
CA ASN A 35 -5.25 7.50 5.61
C ASN A 35 -6.16 8.72 5.72
N ILE A 36 -5.89 9.57 6.69
CA ILE A 36 -6.54 10.86 6.87
C ILE A 36 -5.52 11.95 6.61
N THR A 37 -5.81 12.83 5.65
CA THR A 37 -4.84 13.83 5.20
C THR A 37 -5.46 15.19 4.91
N ASN A 38 -4.63 16.21 4.96
CA ASN A 38 -4.95 17.54 4.45
C ASN A 38 -4.06 17.84 3.26
N ASP A 39 -4.62 17.80 2.05
CA ASP A 39 -3.90 18.05 0.80
C ASP A 39 -3.97 19.54 0.37
N ALA A 40 -4.60 20.42 1.16
CA ALA A 40 -4.72 21.83 0.83
C ALA A 40 -3.35 22.53 0.62
N TRP A 41 -2.30 22.00 1.24
CA TRP A 41 -0.93 22.46 1.10
C TRP A 41 -0.36 22.36 -0.33
N PHE A 42 -0.85 21.40 -1.09
CA PHE A 42 -0.36 21.13 -2.45
C PHE A 42 -1.05 21.97 -3.53
N GLY A 43 -2.03 22.82 -3.15
CA GLY A 43 -2.83 23.58 -4.11
C GLY A 43 -3.70 22.68 -4.99
N ASN A 44 -4.01 23.16 -6.20
CA ASN A 44 -4.99 22.51 -7.10
C ASN A 44 -4.35 21.82 -8.31
N TYR A 45 -3.03 21.66 -8.31
CA TYR A 45 -2.30 21.08 -9.45
C TYR A 45 -1.99 19.60 -9.25
N SER A 46 -0.80 19.18 -9.60
CA SER A 46 -0.38 17.76 -9.57
C SER A 46 -0.16 17.19 -8.18
N GLY A 47 0.14 18.03 -7.17
CA GLY A 47 0.52 17.59 -5.84
C GLY A 47 -0.49 16.66 -5.17
N PRO A 48 -1.78 17.01 -5.07
CA PRO A 48 -2.79 16.14 -4.47
C PRO A 48 -2.94 14.79 -5.20
N TYR A 49 -2.82 14.80 -6.53
CA TYR A 49 -2.88 13.57 -7.32
C TYR A 49 -1.65 12.69 -7.08
N GLN A 50 -0.44 13.26 -7.03
CA GLN A 50 0.78 12.53 -6.72
C GLN A 50 0.69 11.90 -5.33
N HIS A 51 0.23 12.65 -4.33
CA HIS A 51 0.05 12.14 -2.98
C HIS A 51 -1.00 11.02 -2.92
N PHE A 52 -2.09 11.12 -3.69
CA PHE A 52 -3.08 10.07 -3.83
C PHE A 52 -2.48 8.80 -4.47
N TYR A 53 -1.71 8.95 -5.56
CA TYR A 53 -1.07 7.81 -6.22
C TYR A 53 0.00 7.13 -5.35
N LEU A 54 0.76 7.88 -4.58
CA LEU A 54 1.69 7.31 -3.60
C LEU A 54 0.96 6.49 -2.54
N SER A 55 -0.17 7.01 -2.05
CA SER A 55 -1.03 6.25 -1.12
C SER A 55 -1.55 4.94 -1.76
N ARG A 56 -1.93 4.99 -3.04
CA ARG A 56 -2.37 3.82 -3.80
C ARG A 56 -1.28 2.74 -3.90
N ILE A 57 -0.03 3.13 -4.09
CA ILE A 57 1.10 2.19 -4.12
C ILE A 57 1.19 1.42 -2.80
N ARG A 58 0.92 2.07 -1.67
CA ARG A 58 0.95 1.43 -0.35
C ARG A 58 -0.07 0.31 -0.22
N SER A 59 -1.25 0.43 -0.83
CA SER A 59 -2.24 -0.65 -0.80
C SER A 59 -1.72 -1.93 -1.46
N VAL A 60 -0.98 -1.79 -2.55
CA VAL A 60 -0.36 -2.91 -3.27
C VAL A 60 0.84 -3.49 -2.48
N GLU A 61 1.74 -2.62 -2.05
CA GLU A 61 2.97 -3.00 -1.34
C GLU A 61 2.69 -3.82 -0.07
N TYR A 62 1.63 -3.45 0.64
CA TYR A 62 1.27 -4.12 1.90
C TYR A 62 0.11 -5.10 1.75
N ASN A 63 -0.40 -5.28 0.52
CA ASN A 63 -1.54 -6.15 0.26
C ASN A 63 -2.75 -5.84 1.15
N LYS A 64 -3.10 -4.55 1.26
CA LYS A 64 -4.15 -4.05 2.14
C LYS A 64 -5.13 -3.16 1.38
N PHE A 65 -6.40 -3.18 1.80
CA PHE A 65 -7.33 -2.14 1.38
C PHE A 65 -6.90 -0.79 1.94
N LEU A 66 -7.12 0.27 1.19
CA LEU A 66 -6.87 1.64 1.63
C LEU A 66 -8.16 2.45 1.54
N ILE A 67 -8.56 3.05 2.65
CA ILE A 67 -9.53 4.13 2.69
C ILE A 67 -8.75 5.42 2.92
N ARG A 68 -8.84 6.34 1.96
CA ARG A 68 -8.23 7.66 2.08
C ARG A 68 -9.30 8.73 2.14
N VAL A 69 -9.18 9.60 3.13
CA VAL A 69 -10.02 10.80 3.30
C VAL A 69 -9.11 12.01 3.30
N SER A 70 -9.33 12.90 2.36
CA SER A 70 -8.54 14.11 2.19
C SER A 70 -9.41 15.36 2.27
N ASN A 71 -8.91 16.37 2.97
CA ASN A 71 -9.42 17.72 2.85
C ASN A 71 -8.87 18.35 1.57
N ASN A 72 -9.73 18.84 0.68
CA ASN A 72 -9.42 19.40 -0.65
C ASN A 72 -8.73 18.47 -1.65
N GLY A 73 -8.22 17.31 -1.23
CA GLY A 73 -7.57 16.34 -2.11
C GLY A 73 -8.52 15.29 -2.65
N VAL A 74 -7.94 14.27 -3.29
CA VAL A 74 -8.70 13.10 -3.74
C VAL A 74 -8.93 12.17 -2.56
N SER A 75 -10.19 11.89 -2.26
CA SER A 75 -10.60 10.86 -1.31
C SER A 75 -11.05 9.61 -2.05
N GLY A 76 -10.80 8.42 -1.52
CA GLY A 76 -11.20 7.22 -2.23
C GLY A 76 -10.96 5.92 -1.49
N ILE A 77 -11.44 4.85 -2.10
CA ILE A 77 -11.24 3.49 -1.67
C ILE A 77 -10.47 2.74 -2.74
N ILE A 78 -9.44 2.04 -2.31
CA ILE A 78 -8.50 1.32 -3.15
C ILE A 78 -8.40 -0.10 -2.61
N ASP A 79 -8.46 -1.08 -3.49
CA ASP A 79 -8.27 -2.48 -3.10
C ASP A 79 -6.77 -2.82 -2.94
N ASN A 80 -6.51 -4.02 -2.48
CA ASN A 80 -5.16 -4.54 -2.27
C ASN A 80 -4.35 -4.77 -3.55
N TYR A 81 -4.97 -4.63 -4.73
CA TYR A 81 -4.31 -4.66 -6.04
C TYR A 81 -4.07 -3.25 -6.60
N GLY A 82 -4.41 -2.22 -5.83
CA GLY A 82 -4.29 -0.83 -6.27
C GLY A 82 -5.40 -0.36 -7.20
N LYS A 83 -6.48 -1.13 -7.37
CA LYS A 83 -7.64 -0.68 -8.15
C LYS A 83 -8.46 0.30 -7.33
N ILE A 84 -8.74 1.46 -7.91
CA ILE A 84 -9.65 2.45 -7.33
C ILE A 84 -11.07 1.91 -7.48
N ILE A 85 -11.70 1.60 -6.35
CA ILE A 85 -13.07 1.10 -6.31
C ILE A 85 -14.05 2.26 -6.55
N ASP A 86 -13.82 3.37 -5.84
CA ASP A 86 -14.58 4.60 -6.01
C ASP A 86 -13.79 5.78 -5.39
N TYR A 87 -14.13 7.00 -5.79
CA TYR A 87 -13.42 8.19 -5.29
C TYR A 87 -14.30 9.44 -5.29
N ILE A 88 -13.88 10.45 -4.54
CA ILE A 88 -14.38 11.82 -4.57
C ILE A 88 -13.25 12.67 -5.16
N PRO A 89 -13.53 13.41 -6.26
CA PRO A 89 -12.51 14.22 -6.92
C PRO A 89 -11.96 15.34 -6.05
N LEU A 90 -10.81 15.86 -6.47
CA LEU A 90 -10.21 17.09 -5.93
C LEU A 90 -11.25 18.22 -5.88
N ASN A 91 -11.24 19.00 -4.80
CA ASN A 91 -12.14 20.16 -4.59
C ASN A 91 -13.64 19.81 -4.62
N SER A 92 -13.99 18.56 -4.42
CA SER A 92 -15.38 18.13 -4.36
C SER A 92 -15.77 17.74 -2.95
N ASN A 93 -16.95 18.16 -2.52
CA ASN A 93 -17.55 17.72 -1.28
C ASN A 93 -18.45 16.53 -1.54
N GLY A 94 -18.35 15.51 -0.70
CA GLY A 94 -19.17 14.33 -0.88
C GLY A 94 -19.16 13.40 0.32
N LYS A 95 -20.14 12.51 0.34
CA LYS A 95 -20.21 11.40 1.29
C LYS A 95 -20.50 10.13 0.49
N LYS A 96 -19.71 9.11 0.69
CA LYS A 96 -19.91 7.80 0.07
C LYS A 96 -19.95 6.73 1.13
N SER A 97 -20.80 5.74 0.92
CA SER A 97 -20.91 4.57 1.78
C SER A 97 -20.57 3.33 0.98
N PHE A 98 -19.74 2.47 1.54
CA PHE A 98 -19.24 1.28 0.87
C PHE A 98 -19.44 0.05 1.73
N ARG A 99 -19.63 -1.08 1.05
CA ARG A 99 -19.54 -2.39 1.67
C ARG A 99 -18.32 -3.09 1.09
N ILE A 100 -17.28 -3.24 1.88
CA ILE A 100 -16.07 -3.93 1.49
C ILE A 100 -16.12 -5.34 2.04
N LYS A 101 -15.98 -6.34 1.16
CA LYS A 101 -15.71 -7.71 1.58
C LYS A 101 -14.19 -7.85 1.63
N ILE A 102 -13.63 -7.75 2.83
CA ILE A 102 -12.19 -7.93 3.03
C ILE A 102 -11.91 -9.42 3.03
N PRO A 103 -11.16 -9.94 2.06
CA PRO A 103 -10.72 -11.33 2.09
C PRO A 103 -9.76 -11.53 3.27
N ASN A 104 -9.66 -12.75 3.79
CA ASN A 104 -8.57 -13.13 4.70
C ASN A 104 -7.27 -13.08 3.91
N LEU A 105 -6.68 -11.89 3.84
CA LEU A 105 -5.42 -11.66 3.14
C LEU A 105 -4.31 -12.28 3.97
N LEU A 106 -3.81 -13.41 3.50
CA LEU A 106 -2.61 -14.03 4.06
C LEU A 106 -1.44 -13.05 3.88
N ASN A 107 -0.78 -12.73 4.97
CA ASN A 107 0.42 -11.87 4.99
C ASN A 107 1.61 -12.46 4.19
N ASN A 108 1.41 -13.61 3.56
CA ASN A 108 2.44 -14.42 2.94
C ASN A 108 2.96 -13.85 1.60
N ILE A 109 2.26 -12.88 1.00
CA ILE A 109 2.66 -12.36 -0.33
C ILE A 109 3.96 -11.57 -0.26
N VAL A 110 4.14 -10.76 0.79
CA VAL A 110 5.38 -9.98 0.98
C VAL A 110 6.56 -10.93 1.23
N GLN A 111 6.35 -11.95 2.06
CA GLN A 111 7.37 -12.97 2.31
C GLN A 111 7.69 -13.78 1.06
N LEU A 112 6.68 -14.08 0.24
CA LEU A 112 6.87 -14.80 -1.02
C LEU A 112 7.71 -13.98 -2.02
N HIS A 113 7.46 -12.69 -2.17
CA HIS A 113 8.27 -11.83 -3.03
C HIS A 113 9.72 -11.75 -2.57
N GLN A 114 9.97 -11.63 -1.27
CA GLN A 114 11.32 -11.63 -0.71
C GLN A 114 12.03 -12.96 -0.98
N LEU A 115 11.33 -14.08 -0.84
CA LEU A 115 11.87 -15.40 -1.14
C LEU A 115 12.23 -15.56 -2.62
N ILE A 116 11.35 -15.13 -3.53
CA ILE A 116 11.60 -15.16 -4.98
C ILE A 116 12.82 -14.33 -5.33
N TYR A 117 12.96 -13.13 -4.73
CA TYR A 117 14.10 -12.26 -4.96
C TYR A 117 15.41 -12.89 -4.48
N LEU A 118 15.39 -13.53 -3.32
CA LEU A 118 16.54 -14.27 -2.79
C LEU A 118 16.95 -15.42 -3.70
N ILE A 119 15.99 -16.21 -4.17
CA ILE A 119 16.23 -17.31 -5.12
C ILE A 119 16.86 -16.77 -6.40
N PHE A 120 16.35 -15.66 -6.93
CA PHE A 120 16.88 -15.04 -8.14
C PHE A 120 18.35 -14.62 -7.98
N ILE A 121 18.70 -14.00 -6.85
CA ILE A 121 20.10 -13.62 -6.53
C ILE A 121 20.99 -14.87 -6.45
N ILE A 122 20.53 -15.94 -5.81
CA ILE A 122 21.29 -17.18 -5.71
C ILE A 122 21.55 -17.79 -7.09
N VAL A 123 20.54 -17.81 -7.95
CA VAL A 123 20.66 -18.35 -9.33
C VAL A 123 21.70 -17.55 -10.13
N ILE A 124 21.64 -16.21 -10.05
CA ILE A 124 22.65 -15.36 -10.71
C ILE A 124 24.06 -15.66 -10.19
N PHE A 125 24.20 -15.79 -8.87
CA PHE A 125 25.50 -16.07 -8.27
C PHE A 125 26.07 -17.43 -8.72
N ILE A 126 25.22 -18.45 -8.79
CA ILE A 126 25.61 -19.78 -9.31
C ILE A 126 26.01 -19.68 -10.77
N ALA A 127 25.25 -18.99 -11.62
CA ALA A 127 25.56 -18.80 -13.03
C ALA A 127 26.94 -18.17 -13.26
N ILE A 128 27.24 -17.10 -12.51
CA ILE A 128 28.56 -16.43 -12.56
C ILE A 128 29.69 -17.38 -12.11
N ARG A 129 29.45 -18.19 -11.10
CA ARG A 129 30.45 -19.16 -10.62
C ARG A 129 30.72 -20.26 -11.64
N VAL A 130 29.68 -20.75 -12.31
CA VAL A 130 29.77 -21.76 -13.35
C VAL A 130 30.54 -21.22 -14.56
N GLU A 131 30.21 -20.01 -15.02
CA GLU A 131 30.89 -19.37 -16.13
C GLU A 131 32.41 -19.21 -15.88
N LYS A 132 32.79 -18.70 -14.69
CA LYS A 132 34.19 -18.57 -14.31
C LYS A 132 34.93 -19.91 -14.33
N ARG A 133 34.27 -20.99 -13.87
CA ARG A 133 34.87 -22.32 -13.85
C ARG A 133 35.09 -22.90 -15.24
N PHE A 134 34.25 -22.56 -16.22
CA PHE A 134 34.45 -22.93 -17.63
C PHE A 134 35.50 -22.06 -18.35
N ALA A 135 35.74 -20.84 -17.89
CA ALA A 135 36.76 -19.96 -18.45
C ALA A 135 38.19 -20.31 -17.95
N GLU A 136 38.31 -21.12 -16.90
CA GLU A 136 39.59 -21.57 -16.33
C GLU A 136 40.00 -22.99 -16.82
N LEU A 137 39.19 -23.64 -17.68
CA LEU A 137 39.44 -24.90 -18.32
C LEU A 137 39.93 -24.70 -19.78
#